data_8716a022cecb1f30dda79f3b13570097
#
_entry.id   8716a022cecb1f30dda79f3b13570097
#
_cell.length_a   1.000
_cell.length_b   1.000
_cell.length_c   1.000
_cell.angle_alpha   90.00
_cell.angle_beta   90.00
_cell.angle_gamma   90.00
#
_symmetry.space_group_name_H-M   'P 1'
#
loop_
_entity.id
_entity.type
_entity.pdbx_description
1 polymer ?
#
loop_
_entity_poly.entity_id
_entity_poly.type
_entity_poly.pdbx_seq_one_letter_code
_entity_poly.pdbx_strand_id
1 'polypeptide(L)'
;DLASDAGKAALAALLDKADVVIQNLKPGALERLGFGIASLHERNPRLITCSISGYGEDGPLADRKAYDLLIQAESGLCSITGGPSEPARVGVSLVDIATGATAYSAILEALIRRGATGEGARISVSMFDVMADWLTVPLLNHEGGNSPRRIGLAHPSIAPYGVFQPRTGAPVLISIQSDREWVKLCADFIGDASLGTDPRFATNVARVQNRDQTDAIVAEAFARFDADKAIELLTEAKIALA
;
A
#
# COMPACT_ATOMS: atom_id res chain seq x y z
N ASP A 1 -16.70 29.89 -10.80
CA ASP A 1 -15.81 29.91 -11.95
C ASP A 1 -14.62 30.82 -11.69
N LEU A 2 -13.40 30.26 -11.58
CA LEU A 2 -12.16 30.98 -11.30
C LEU A 2 -11.58 31.69 -12.54
N ALA A 3 -12.18 31.54 -13.69
CA ALA A 3 -11.83 32.34 -14.87
C ALA A 3 -12.44 33.77 -14.81
N SER A 4 -13.50 33.95 -14.00
CA SER A 4 -14.17 35.24 -13.84
C SER A 4 -13.60 36.07 -12.69
N ASP A 5 -13.66 37.38 -12.79
CA ASP A 5 -13.22 38.28 -11.71
C ASP A 5 -14.06 38.08 -10.43
N ALA A 6 -15.36 37.86 -10.56
CA ALA A 6 -16.23 37.57 -9.43
C ALA A 6 -15.84 36.28 -8.73
N GLY A 7 -15.48 35.23 -9.48
CA GLY A 7 -15.00 33.94 -8.92
C GLY A 7 -13.66 34.08 -8.21
N LYS A 8 -12.72 34.88 -8.78
CA LYS A 8 -11.45 35.18 -8.12
C LYS A 8 -11.64 36.01 -6.85
N ALA A 9 -12.51 37.01 -6.87
CA ALA A 9 -12.83 37.79 -5.68
C ALA A 9 -13.46 36.93 -4.57
N ALA A 10 -14.35 36.01 -4.92
CA ALA A 10 -14.92 35.05 -3.97
C ALA A 10 -13.87 34.12 -3.37
N LEU A 11 -12.96 33.58 -4.19
CA LEU A 11 -11.85 32.75 -3.69
C LEU A 11 -10.92 33.55 -2.78
N ALA A 12 -10.55 34.77 -3.13
CA ALA A 12 -9.74 35.62 -2.28
C ALA A 12 -10.36 35.82 -0.88
N ALA A 13 -11.66 36.12 -0.84
CA ALA A 13 -12.39 36.28 0.43
C ALA A 13 -12.46 35.00 1.28
N LEU A 14 -12.47 33.82 0.65
CA LEU A 14 -12.38 32.53 1.34
C LEU A 14 -10.96 32.28 1.88
N LEU A 15 -9.94 32.55 1.06
CA LEU A 15 -8.53 32.37 1.43
C LEU A 15 -8.13 33.26 2.60
N ASP A 16 -8.69 34.47 2.72
CA ASP A 16 -8.44 35.38 3.84
C ASP A 16 -8.96 34.84 5.18
N LYS A 17 -9.87 33.85 5.16
CA LYS A 17 -10.46 33.24 6.34
C LYS A 17 -10.02 31.78 6.55
N ALA A 18 -9.30 31.22 5.57
CA ALA A 18 -8.92 29.82 5.63
C ALA A 18 -7.76 29.59 6.59
N ASP A 19 -7.79 28.49 7.31
CA ASP A 19 -6.66 27.96 8.07
C ASP A 19 -5.75 27.09 7.21
N VAL A 20 -6.35 26.36 6.28
CA VAL A 20 -5.68 25.41 5.41
C VAL A 20 -6.21 25.55 3.98
N VAL A 21 -5.31 25.52 3.02
CA VAL A 21 -5.62 25.47 1.59
C VAL A 21 -4.98 24.24 0.98
N ILE A 22 -5.80 23.38 0.37
CA ILE A 22 -5.34 22.19 -0.34
C ILE A 22 -5.63 22.40 -1.82
N GLN A 23 -4.65 22.08 -2.66
CA GLN A 23 -4.81 22.11 -4.10
C GLN A 23 -4.12 20.92 -4.77
N ASN A 24 -4.69 20.44 -5.88
CA ASN A 24 -4.10 19.40 -6.73
C ASN A 24 -4.16 19.79 -8.22
N LEU A 25 -4.06 21.08 -8.49
CA LEU A 25 -3.99 21.61 -9.83
C LEU A 25 -2.60 21.33 -10.42
N LYS A 26 -2.47 21.48 -11.75
CA LYS A 26 -1.15 21.43 -12.39
C LYS A 26 -0.20 22.47 -11.76
N PRO A 27 1.10 22.15 -11.62
CA PRO A 27 2.09 23.11 -11.15
C PRO A 27 1.96 24.45 -11.85
N GLY A 28 2.03 25.54 -11.09
CA GLY A 28 1.89 26.91 -11.59
C GLY A 28 0.45 27.33 -11.96
N ALA A 29 -0.56 26.47 -11.84
CA ALA A 29 -1.93 26.86 -12.19
C ALA A 29 -2.53 27.85 -11.19
N LEU A 30 -2.25 27.67 -9.91
CA LEU A 30 -2.73 28.57 -8.86
C LEU A 30 -2.10 29.96 -8.98
N GLU A 31 -0.81 30.00 -9.32
CA GLU A 31 -0.06 31.23 -9.64
C GLU A 31 -0.67 31.98 -10.82
N ARG A 32 -1.00 31.29 -11.92
CA ARG A 32 -1.64 31.87 -13.10
C ARG A 32 -3.04 32.46 -12.80
N LEU A 33 -3.71 31.93 -11.80
CA LEU A 33 -4.99 32.45 -11.31
C LEU A 33 -4.82 33.68 -10.40
N GLY A 34 -3.57 34.01 -10.00
CA GLY A 34 -3.25 35.13 -9.11
C GLY A 34 -3.20 34.75 -7.63
N PHE A 35 -3.17 33.43 -7.30
CA PHE A 35 -3.15 32.94 -5.95
C PHE A 35 -1.86 32.13 -5.66
N GLY A 36 -0.71 32.66 -6.06
CA GLY A 36 0.58 32.01 -5.81
C GLY A 36 0.83 31.77 -4.31
N ILE A 37 1.37 30.59 -4.00
CA ILE A 37 1.62 30.16 -2.61
C ILE A 37 2.43 31.19 -1.82
N ALA A 38 3.46 31.78 -2.44
CA ALA A 38 4.28 32.81 -1.80
C ALA A 38 3.44 34.03 -1.38
N SER A 39 2.62 34.57 -2.29
CA SER A 39 1.78 35.73 -2.00
C SER A 39 0.66 35.42 -0.98
N LEU A 40 0.17 34.18 -0.94
CA LEU A 40 -0.79 33.76 0.08
C LEU A 40 -0.15 33.77 1.47
N HIS A 41 1.08 33.32 1.61
CA HIS A 41 1.82 33.35 2.89
C HIS A 41 2.23 34.75 3.31
N GLU A 42 2.55 35.64 2.36
CA GLU A 42 2.80 37.07 2.66
C GLU A 42 1.55 37.72 3.25
N ARG A 43 0.37 37.43 2.71
CA ARG A 43 -0.91 37.95 3.21
C ARG A 43 -1.36 37.33 4.53
N ASN A 44 -1.13 36.03 4.69
CA ASN A 44 -1.48 35.29 5.89
C ASN A 44 -0.34 34.35 6.28
N PRO A 45 0.62 34.81 7.12
CA PRO A 45 1.74 34.00 7.59
C PRO A 45 1.34 32.75 8.40
N ARG A 46 0.09 32.69 8.86
CA ARG A 46 -0.45 31.53 9.60
C ARG A 46 -1.10 30.48 8.70
N LEU A 47 -1.28 30.78 7.41
CA LEU A 47 -1.91 29.88 6.48
C LEU A 47 -1.07 28.60 6.30
N ILE A 48 -1.72 27.44 6.28
CA ILE A 48 -1.11 26.19 5.87
C ILE A 48 -1.56 25.91 4.43
N THR A 49 -0.60 25.75 3.54
CA THR A 49 -0.88 25.38 2.14
C THR A 49 -0.37 23.98 1.88
N CYS A 50 -1.19 23.13 1.22
CA CYS A 50 -0.82 21.79 0.80
C CYS A 50 -1.04 21.64 -0.71
N SER A 51 0.06 21.52 -1.44
CA SER A 51 0.07 21.24 -2.87
C SER A 51 0.27 19.75 -3.12
N ILE A 52 -0.64 19.14 -3.86
CA ILE A 52 -0.54 17.74 -4.29
C ILE A 52 -0.20 17.73 -5.79
N SER A 53 0.84 17.01 -6.15
CA SER A 53 1.30 16.87 -7.55
C SER A 53 1.58 15.41 -7.89
N GLY A 54 1.75 15.11 -9.19
CA GLY A 54 2.09 13.76 -9.65
C GLY A 54 3.53 13.37 -9.33
N TYR A 55 4.47 14.23 -9.68
CA TYR A 55 5.92 13.98 -9.64
C TYR A 55 6.71 15.09 -8.93
N GLY A 56 6.06 15.88 -8.09
CA GLY A 56 6.66 17.06 -7.50
C GLY A 56 6.34 18.33 -8.28
N GLU A 57 6.66 19.48 -7.69
CA GLU A 57 6.47 20.80 -8.32
C GLU A 57 7.71 21.23 -9.11
N ASP A 58 8.86 20.59 -8.87
CA ASP A 58 10.15 20.85 -9.48
C ASP A 58 10.70 19.60 -10.19
N GLY A 59 11.69 19.80 -11.05
CA GLY A 59 12.40 18.73 -11.73
C GLY A 59 11.83 18.37 -13.12
N PRO A 60 12.44 17.39 -13.81
CA PRO A 60 12.16 17.13 -15.24
C PRO A 60 10.78 16.50 -15.49
N LEU A 61 10.11 16.00 -14.47
CA LEU A 61 8.80 15.34 -14.58
C LEU A 61 7.65 16.19 -14.03
N ALA A 62 7.89 17.43 -13.55
CA ALA A 62 6.89 18.28 -12.90
C ALA A 62 5.65 18.53 -13.78
N ASP A 63 5.83 18.69 -15.09
CA ASP A 63 4.74 18.91 -16.05
C ASP A 63 4.08 17.62 -16.57
N ARG A 64 4.60 16.45 -16.18
CA ARG A 64 4.06 15.16 -16.64
C ARG A 64 2.67 14.92 -16.07
N LYS A 65 1.75 14.45 -16.91
CA LYS A 65 0.41 14.05 -16.45
C LYS A 65 0.51 12.83 -15.54
N ALA A 66 -0.15 12.88 -14.41
CA ALA A 66 -0.24 11.83 -13.44
C ALA A 66 -1.70 11.46 -13.16
N TYR A 67 -1.94 10.17 -13.00
CA TYR A 67 -3.17 9.57 -12.52
C TYR A 67 -2.81 8.33 -11.70
N ASP A 68 -3.69 7.91 -10.81
CA ASP A 68 -3.47 6.78 -9.92
C ASP A 68 -2.77 5.58 -10.57
N LEU A 69 -3.38 5.01 -11.62
CA LEU A 69 -2.83 3.82 -12.29
C LEU A 69 -1.49 4.07 -12.99
N LEU A 70 -1.26 5.28 -13.50
CA LEU A 70 0.02 5.61 -14.13
C LEU A 70 1.14 5.62 -13.08
N ILE A 71 0.86 6.16 -11.89
CA ILE A 71 1.81 6.14 -10.78
C ILE A 71 1.98 4.73 -10.21
N GLN A 72 0.92 3.92 -10.09
CA GLN A 72 1.06 2.50 -9.71
C GLN A 72 2.04 1.75 -10.65
N ALA A 73 1.94 2.01 -11.94
CA ALA A 73 2.81 1.37 -12.94
C ALA A 73 4.26 1.93 -12.89
N GLU A 74 4.41 3.24 -12.88
CA GLU A 74 5.71 3.92 -12.93
C GLU A 74 6.54 3.71 -11.66
N SER A 75 5.89 3.65 -10.49
CA SER A 75 6.56 3.38 -9.19
C SER A 75 7.01 1.93 -9.03
N GLY A 76 6.57 1.03 -9.91
CA GLY A 76 6.88 -0.40 -9.82
C GLY A 76 5.85 -1.22 -9.02
N LEU A 77 4.82 -0.64 -8.44
CA LEU A 77 3.79 -1.37 -7.68
C LEU A 77 3.16 -2.48 -8.52
N CYS A 78 2.81 -2.20 -9.79
CA CYS A 78 2.25 -3.20 -10.70
C CYS A 78 3.25 -4.33 -11.01
N SER A 79 4.55 -4.09 -10.92
CA SER A 79 5.57 -5.10 -11.19
C SER A 79 5.63 -6.20 -10.15
N ILE A 80 5.17 -5.94 -8.93
CA ILE A 80 5.14 -6.87 -7.80
C ILE A 80 3.73 -7.33 -7.43
N THR A 81 2.70 -6.76 -8.06
CA THR A 81 1.28 -7.07 -7.83
C THR A 81 0.75 -7.93 -8.98
N GLY A 82 -0.03 -8.97 -8.64
CA GLY A 82 -0.60 -9.90 -9.62
C GLY A 82 -0.02 -11.30 -9.54
N GLY A 83 -0.43 -12.13 -10.49
CA GLY A 83 0.04 -13.51 -10.63
C GLY A 83 1.42 -13.60 -11.31
N PRO A 84 2.04 -14.80 -11.29
CA PRO A 84 3.35 -15.01 -11.93
C PRO A 84 3.39 -14.66 -13.42
N SER A 85 2.28 -14.89 -14.14
CA SER A 85 2.19 -14.68 -15.59
C SER A 85 1.92 -13.24 -16.00
N GLU A 86 1.22 -12.46 -15.16
CA GLU A 86 0.81 -11.10 -15.52
C GLU A 86 0.78 -10.13 -14.34
N PRO A 87 1.13 -8.85 -14.56
CA PRO A 87 1.00 -7.81 -13.56
C PRO A 87 -0.47 -7.44 -13.35
N ALA A 88 -0.77 -6.91 -12.17
CA ALA A 88 -2.08 -6.36 -11.86
C ALA A 88 -1.95 -5.01 -11.16
N ARG A 89 -2.98 -4.18 -11.31
CA ARG A 89 -3.13 -3.00 -10.46
C ARG A 89 -3.76 -3.39 -9.12
N VAL A 90 -3.60 -2.56 -8.11
CA VAL A 90 -4.47 -2.60 -6.93
C VAL A 90 -5.87 -2.12 -7.32
N GLY A 91 -6.92 -2.82 -6.90
CA GLY A 91 -8.30 -2.62 -7.37
C GLY A 91 -8.93 -1.29 -6.97
N VAL A 92 -8.42 -0.62 -5.94
CA VAL A 92 -8.82 0.73 -5.53
C VAL A 92 -7.81 1.76 -6.05
N SER A 93 -8.17 3.05 -6.03
CA SER A 93 -7.23 4.16 -6.33
C SER A 93 -6.25 4.34 -5.17
N LEU A 94 -5.34 3.36 -5.02
CA LEU A 94 -4.44 3.28 -3.88
C LEU A 94 -3.51 4.49 -3.76
N VAL A 95 -2.99 4.97 -4.88
CA VAL A 95 -2.08 6.11 -4.93
C VAL A 95 -2.80 7.38 -4.47
N ASP A 96 -4.01 7.62 -4.98
CA ASP A 96 -4.82 8.79 -4.58
C ASP A 96 -5.14 8.75 -3.08
N ILE A 97 -5.54 7.57 -2.57
CA ILE A 97 -5.88 7.38 -1.15
C ILE A 97 -4.64 7.58 -0.27
N ALA A 98 -3.51 6.96 -0.63
CA ALA A 98 -2.26 7.07 0.13
C ALA A 98 -1.74 8.52 0.14
N THR A 99 -1.80 9.21 -1.01
CA THR A 99 -1.42 10.62 -1.13
C THR A 99 -2.31 11.52 -0.27
N GLY A 100 -3.63 11.28 -0.30
CA GLY A 100 -4.59 12.01 0.54
C GLY A 100 -4.33 11.80 2.03
N ALA A 101 -4.04 10.56 2.47
CA ALA A 101 -3.70 10.25 3.85
C ALA A 101 -2.37 10.90 4.29
N THR A 102 -1.36 10.90 3.42
CA THR A 102 -0.08 11.58 3.67
C THR A 102 -0.28 13.10 3.78
N ALA A 103 -1.05 13.70 2.87
CA ALA A 103 -1.38 15.12 2.93
C ALA A 103 -2.14 15.47 4.22
N TYR A 104 -3.09 14.64 4.62
CA TYR A 104 -3.83 14.81 5.88
C TYR A 104 -2.90 14.78 7.10
N SER A 105 -1.98 13.81 7.16
CA SER A 105 -1.01 13.69 8.26
C SER A 105 -0.08 14.89 8.33
N ALA A 106 0.45 15.35 7.18
CA ALA A 106 1.30 16.53 7.10
C ALA A 106 0.58 17.82 7.52
N ILE A 107 -0.70 17.95 7.17
CA ILE A 107 -1.53 19.09 7.61
C ILE A 107 -1.74 19.06 9.12
N LEU A 108 -2.00 17.90 9.74
CA LEU A 108 -2.13 17.79 11.20
C LEU A 108 -0.82 18.17 11.91
N GLU A 109 0.32 17.72 11.40
CA GLU A 109 1.64 18.10 11.93
C GLU A 109 1.86 19.61 11.84
N ALA A 110 1.54 20.21 10.69
CA ALA A 110 1.63 21.65 10.48
C ALA A 110 0.70 22.44 11.43
N LEU A 111 -0.50 21.95 11.71
CA LEU A 111 -1.43 22.55 12.66
C LEU A 111 -0.88 22.50 14.10
N ILE A 112 -0.30 21.37 14.52
CA ILE A 112 0.34 21.22 15.84
C ILE A 112 1.52 22.21 15.94
N ARG A 113 2.40 22.23 14.94
CA ARG A 113 3.52 23.17 14.88
C ARG A 113 3.05 24.62 14.94
N ARG A 114 2.01 24.98 14.18
CA ARG A 114 1.42 26.32 14.18
C ARG A 114 0.89 26.72 15.57
N GLY A 115 0.35 25.75 16.33
CA GLY A 115 -0.08 25.97 17.72
C GLY A 115 1.05 26.43 18.63
N ALA A 116 2.26 25.94 18.41
CA ALA A 116 3.45 26.29 19.19
C ALA A 116 4.19 27.53 18.68
N THR A 117 4.29 27.68 17.34
CA THR A 117 5.11 28.74 16.71
C THR A 117 4.30 29.96 16.29
N GLY A 118 3.02 29.83 16.07
CA GLY A 118 2.17 30.85 15.46
C GLY A 118 2.29 30.92 13.92
N GLU A 119 3.19 30.16 13.29
CA GLU A 119 3.50 30.21 11.87
C GLU A 119 2.79 29.09 11.09
N GLY A 120 2.35 29.39 9.88
CA GLY A 120 1.83 28.42 8.93
C GLY A 120 2.92 27.55 8.32
N ALA A 121 2.57 26.77 7.30
CA ALA A 121 3.50 25.88 6.62
C ALA A 121 3.17 25.77 5.13
N ARG A 122 4.20 25.50 4.32
CA ARG A 122 4.05 25.03 2.94
C ARG A 122 4.31 23.55 2.91
N ILE A 123 3.33 22.79 2.42
CA ILE A 123 3.40 21.34 2.29
C ILE A 123 3.33 21.02 0.80
N SER A 124 4.26 20.21 0.33
CA SER A 124 4.25 19.64 -1.01
C SER A 124 4.21 18.11 -0.89
N VAL A 125 3.26 17.47 -1.55
CA VAL A 125 3.10 16.02 -1.56
C VAL A 125 3.09 15.56 -3.01
N SER A 126 4.04 14.68 -3.34
CA SER A 126 4.13 14.03 -4.65
C SER A 126 3.53 12.64 -4.57
N MET A 127 2.63 12.31 -5.50
CA MET A 127 2.03 10.96 -5.60
C MET A 127 3.11 9.89 -5.80
N PHE A 128 4.12 10.20 -6.63
CA PHE A 128 5.22 9.28 -6.90
C PHE A 128 6.09 9.03 -5.66
N ASP A 129 6.42 10.09 -4.91
CA ASP A 129 7.25 9.97 -3.70
C ASP A 129 6.53 9.19 -2.61
N VAL A 130 5.21 9.38 -2.45
CA VAL A 130 4.39 8.58 -1.53
C VAL A 130 4.46 7.10 -1.89
N MET A 131 4.40 6.75 -3.18
CA MET A 131 4.55 5.36 -3.59
C MET A 131 5.97 4.85 -3.43
N ALA A 132 6.98 5.67 -3.67
CA ALA A 132 8.38 5.29 -3.43
C ALA A 132 8.62 4.94 -1.96
N ASP A 133 8.05 5.73 -1.03
CA ASP A 133 8.10 5.46 0.41
C ASP A 133 7.40 4.12 0.76
N TRP A 134 6.20 3.88 0.26
CA TRP A 134 5.47 2.62 0.49
C TRP A 134 6.16 1.39 -0.11
N LEU A 135 6.94 1.58 -1.17
CA LEU A 135 7.71 0.52 -1.84
C LEU A 135 9.14 0.37 -1.31
N THR A 136 9.49 1.05 -0.21
CA THR A 136 10.84 1.00 0.37
C THR A 136 11.30 -0.43 0.65
N VAL A 137 10.45 -1.28 1.25
CA VAL A 137 10.84 -2.68 1.56
C VAL A 137 11.08 -3.50 0.29
N PRO A 138 10.19 -3.54 -0.72
CA PRO A 138 10.47 -4.17 -2.01
C PRO A 138 11.74 -3.65 -2.69
N LEU A 139 11.98 -2.34 -2.64
CA LEU A 139 13.16 -1.72 -3.24
C LEU A 139 14.45 -2.18 -2.54
N LEU A 140 14.50 -2.15 -1.20
CA LEU A 140 15.64 -2.64 -0.42
C LEU A 140 15.91 -4.13 -0.64
N ASN A 141 14.86 -4.94 -0.79
CA ASN A 141 15.02 -6.36 -1.14
C ASN A 141 15.66 -6.53 -2.52
N HIS A 142 15.26 -5.71 -3.50
CA HIS A 142 15.85 -5.72 -4.84
C HIS A 142 17.34 -5.34 -4.79
N GLU A 143 17.69 -4.27 -4.10
CA GLU A 143 19.06 -3.82 -3.91
C GLU A 143 19.93 -4.86 -3.17
N GLY A 144 19.32 -5.57 -2.21
CA GLY A 144 19.95 -6.70 -1.50
C GLY A 144 20.08 -7.99 -2.32
N GLY A 145 19.74 -7.97 -3.62
CA GLY A 145 19.86 -9.12 -4.52
C GLY A 145 18.69 -10.11 -4.46
N ASN A 146 17.64 -9.80 -3.69
CA ASN A 146 16.42 -10.61 -3.60
C ASN A 146 15.22 -9.88 -4.22
N SER A 147 15.22 -9.79 -5.55
CA SER A 147 14.17 -9.07 -6.29
C SER A 147 12.78 -9.62 -6.00
N PRO A 148 11.84 -8.76 -5.60
CA PRO A 148 10.45 -9.13 -5.42
C PRO A 148 9.85 -9.74 -6.70
N ARG A 149 9.00 -10.76 -6.52
CA ARG A 149 8.30 -11.43 -7.61
C ARG A 149 6.80 -11.35 -7.41
N ARG A 150 6.05 -11.38 -8.50
CA ARG A 150 4.59 -11.57 -8.42
C ARG A 150 4.30 -13.03 -8.07
N ILE A 151 3.58 -13.22 -6.99
CA ILE A 151 3.25 -14.56 -6.44
C ILE A 151 1.75 -14.70 -6.10
N GLY A 152 0.92 -13.84 -6.69
CA GLY A 152 -0.53 -13.85 -6.46
C GLY A 152 -0.88 -13.53 -5.00
N LEU A 153 -1.64 -14.40 -4.37
CA LEU A 153 -2.07 -14.25 -2.98
C LEU A 153 -1.13 -14.96 -1.97
N ALA A 154 0.04 -15.40 -2.41
CA ALA A 154 1.05 -15.96 -1.50
C ALA A 154 1.88 -14.85 -0.84
N HIS A 155 2.47 -15.13 0.31
CA HIS A 155 3.38 -14.20 1.00
C HIS A 155 4.84 -14.50 0.62
N PRO A 156 5.67 -13.50 0.30
CA PRO A 156 7.02 -13.74 -0.21
C PRO A 156 7.97 -14.40 0.80
N SER A 157 7.81 -14.13 2.09
CA SER A 157 8.73 -14.56 3.15
C SER A 157 8.11 -15.47 4.21
N ILE A 158 6.86 -15.92 4.01
CA ILE A 158 6.15 -16.82 4.93
C ILE A 158 5.56 -17.97 4.13
N ALA A 159 5.72 -19.22 4.61
CA ALA A 159 5.16 -20.42 4.01
C ALA A 159 4.71 -21.45 5.05
N PRO A 160 3.53 -22.11 4.86
CA PRO A 160 2.53 -21.76 3.86
C PRO A 160 1.78 -20.48 4.21
N TYR A 161 1.58 -19.62 3.23
CA TYR A 161 0.69 -18.46 3.30
C TYR A 161 0.18 -18.23 1.89
N GLY A 162 -1.07 -18.58 1.64
CA GLY A 162 -1.67 -18.52 0.31
C GLY A 162 -3.05 -19.13 0.27
N VAL A 163 -3.58 -19.23 -0.93
CA VAL A 163 -4.92 -19.79 -1.20
C VAL A 163 -4.80 -21.25 -1.61
N PHE A 164 -5.59 -22.10 -0.99
CA PHE A 164 -5.68 -23.53 -1.27
C PHE A 164 -7.11 -23.91 -1.64
N GLN A 165 -7.23 -24.84 -2.58
CA GLN A 165 -8.51 -25.29 -3.11
C GLN A 165 -8.97 -26.58 -2.37
N PRO A 166 -10.06 -26.54 -1.58
CA PRO A 166 -10.71 -27.72 -1.08
C PRO A 166 -11.26 -28.59 -2.22
N ARG A 167 -11.63 -29.83 -1.93
CA ARG A 167 -12.26 -30.76 -2.88
C ARG A 167 -13.50 -30.15 -3.51
N THR A 168 -14.34 -29.46 -2.69
CA THR A 168 -15.51 -28.72 -3.14
C THR A 168 -15.64 -27.43 -2.32
N GLY A 169 -16.34 -26.44 -2.88
CA GLY A 169 -16.58 -25.15 -2.24
C GLY A 169 -15.58 -24.07 -2.64
N ALA A 170 -15.58 -22.98 -1.91
CA ALA A 170 -14.72 -21.82 -2.18
C ALA A 170 -13.27 -22.09 -1.79
N PRO A 171 -12.30 -21.46 -2.47
CA PRO A 171 -10.90 -21.46 -2.03
C PRO A 171 -10.76 -20.88 -0.62
N VAL A 172 -9.80 -21.38 0.16
CA VAL A 172 -9.51 -20.92 1.52
C VAL A 172 -8.09 -20.37 1.57
N LEU A 173 -7.94 -19.15 2.06
CA LEU A 173 -6.64 -18.56 2.34
C LEU A 173 -6.23 -18.93 3.77
N ILE A 174 -5.00 -19.41 3.95
CA ILE A 174 -4.42 -19.66 5.29
C ILE A 174 -3.09 -18.92 5.43
N SER A 175 -2.72 -18.68 6.68
CA SER A 175 -1.43 -18.09 7.04
C SER A 175 -0.83 -18.81 8.25
N ILE A 176 0.40 -19.31 8.10
CA ILE A 176 1.18 -19.93 9.17
C ILE A 176 2.26 -18.97 9.62
N GLN A 177 2.03 -18.29 10.74
CA GLN A 177 2.89 -17.22 11.24
C GLN A 177 4.03 -17.71 12.16
N SER A 178 3.96 -18.98 12.63
CA SER A 178 4.98 -19.54 13.52
C SER A 178 5.23 -21.03 13.25
N ASP A 179 6.41 -21.52 13.65
CA ASP A 179 6.75 -22.92 13.54
C ASP A 179 5.87 -23.79 14.45
N ARG A 180 5.30 -23.24 15.53
CA ARG A 180 4.31 -23.95 16.37
C ARG A 180 2.99 -24.16 15.63
N GLU A 181 2.55 -23.21 14.86
CA GLU A 181 1.34 -23.36 14.03
C GLU A 181 1.58 -24.37 12.91
N TRP A 182 2.79 -24.43 12.35
CA TRP A 182 3.17 -25.45 11.38
C TRP A 182 3.05 -26.86 11.98
N VAL A 183 3.62 -27.10 13.16
CA VAL A 183 3.51 -28.39 13.86
C VAL A 183 2.05 -28.78 14.08
N LYS A 184 1.19 -27.82 14.47
CA LYS A 184 -0.25 -28.07 14.65
C LYS A 184 -0.94 -28.37 13.33
N LEU A 185 -0.64 -27.61 12.27
CA LEU A 185 -1.20 -27.86 10.94
C LEU A 185 -0.85 -29.28 10.47
N CYS A 186 0.40 -29.70 10.68
CA CYS A 186 0.84 -31.05 10.33
C CYS A 186 0.07 -32.13 11.07
N ALA A 187 -0.13 -31.98 12.38
CA ALA A 187 -0.80 -32.98 13.21
C ALA A 187 -2.32 -32.98 12.99
N ASP A 188 -2.94 -31.79 13.04
CA ASP A 188 -4.40 -31.65 13.19
C ASP A 188 -5.14 -31.59 11.85
N PHE A 189 -4.47 -31.09 10.78
CA PHE A 189 -5.07 -30.93 9.47
C PHE A 189 -4.44 -31.78 8.37
N ILE A 190 -3.10 -31.78 8.26
CA ILE A 190 -2.39 -32.60 7.27
C ILE A 190 -2.46 -34.09 7.68
N GLY A 191 -2.47 -34.39 8.98
CA GLY A 191 -2.52 -35.77 9.51
C GLY A 191 -1.17 -36.50 9.44
N ASP A 192 -0.07 -35.76 9.30
CA ASP A 192 1.30 -36.26 9.36
C ASP A 192 2.16 -35.37 10.27
N ALA A 193 2.20 -35.72 11.56
CA ALA A 193 2.97 -34.98 12.55
C ALA A 193 4.49 -34.99 12.30
N SER A 194 5.02 -35.96 11.50
CA SER A 194 6.45 -36.04 11.20
C SER A 194 6.97 -34.85 10.39
N LEU A 195 6.12 -34.25 9.55
CA LEU A 195 6.42 -33.06 8.78
C LEU A 195 6.75 -31.85 9.66
N GLY A 196 6.21 -31.81 10.88
CA GLY A 196 6.46 -30.73 11.84
C GLY A 196 7.92 -30.66 12.30
N THR A 197 8.66 -31.80 12.23
CA THR A 197 10.07 -31.92 12.63
C THR A 197 11.01 -32.22 11.46
N ASP A 198 10.49 -32.39 10.25
CA ASP A 198 11.30 -32.63 9.06
C ASP A 198 12.19 -31.40 8.79
N PRO A 199 13.51 -31.54 8.70
CA PRO A 199 14.42 -30.41 8.47
C PRO A 199 14.07 -29.56 7.23
N ARG A 200 13.39 -30.14 6.25
CA ARG A 200 12.96 -29.42 5.03
C ARG A 200 11.81 -28.42 5.32
N PHE A 201 11.05 -28.65 6.41
CA PHE A 201 9.81 -27.89 6.69
C PHE A 201 9.70 -27.38 8.12
N ALA A 202 10.57 -27.80 9.05
CA ALA A 202 10.46 -27.47 10.47
C ALA A 202 10.52 -25.98 10.79
N THR A 203 11.22 -25.18 9.99
CA THR A 203 11.32 -23.73 10.17
C THR A 203 10.70 -22.97 9.00
N ASN A 204 10.22 -21.75 9.26
CA ASN A 204 9.70 -20.91 8.18
C ASN A 204 10.72 -20.71 7.05
N VAL A 205 11.99 -20.52 7.37
CA VAL A 205 13.06 -20.36 6.36
C VAL A 205 13.15 -21.60 5.48
N ALA A 206 13.14 -22.80 6.08
CA ALA A 206 13.18 -24.05 5.33
C ALA A 206 11.93 -24.22 4.46
N ARG A 207 10.74 -23.91 4.96
CA ARG A 207 9.49 -23.97 4.19
C ARG A 207 9.49 -22.99 3.01
N VAL A 208 9.98 -21.77 3.19
CA VAL A 208 10.11 -20.79 2.10
C VAL A 208 11.10 -21.27 1.03
N GLN A 209 12.23 -21.85 1.42
CA GLN A 209 13.20 -22.45 0.50
C GLN A 209 12.61 -23.65 -0.28
N ASN A 210 11.74 -24.43 0.36
CA ASN A 210 11.06 -25.59 -0.21
C ASN A 210 9.58 -25.29 -0.50
N ARG A 211 9.25 -24.07 -0.93
CA ARG A 211 7.87 -23.58 -1.07
C ARG A 211 6.99 -24.51 -1.90
N ASP A 212 7.44 -24.90 -3.08
CA ASP A 212 6.64 -25.73 -3.99
C ASP A 212 6.23 -27.06 -3.33
N GLN A 213 7.15 -27.66 -2.55
CA GLN A 213 6.86 -28.90 -1.81
C GLN A 213 5.93 -28.63 -0.60
N THR A 214 6.16 -27.54 0.12
CA THR A 214 5.33 -27.13 1.25
C THR A 214 3.89 -26.88 0.81
N ASP A 215 3.72 -26.10 -0.25
CA ASP A 215 2.39 -25.75 -0.78
C ASP A 215 1.70 -26.97 -1.39
N ALA A 216 2.43 -27.89 -2.03
CA ALA A 216 1.89 -29.16 -2.54
C ALA A 216 1.34 -30.05 -1.41
N ILE A 217 2.08 -30.22 -0.32
CA ILE A 217 1.63 -30.97 0.86
C ILE A 217 0.33 -30.41 1.43
N VAL A 218 0.25 -29.10 1.56
CA VAL A 218 -0.94 -28.40 2.06
C VAL A 218 -2.11 -28.54 1.08
N ALA A 219 -1.85 -28.39 -0.23
CA ALA A 219 -2.88 -28.55 -1.25
C ALA A 219 -3.47 -29.96 -1.28
N GLU A 220 -2.63 -30.99 -1.14
CA GLU A 220 -3.10 -32.38 -1.02
C GLU A 220 -3.98 -32.60 0.22
N ALA A 221 -3.66 -31.94 1.35
CA ALA A 221 -4.49 -32.00 2.53
C ALA A 221 -5.87 -31.35 2.29
N PHE A 222 -5.89 -30.15 1.68
CA PHE A 222 -7.14 -29.47 1.33
C PHE A 222 -8.01 -30.29 0.38
N ALA A 223 -7.43 -30.94 -0.61
CA ALA A 223 -8.15 -31.77 -1.59
C ALA A 223 -8.93 -32.94 -0.96
N ARG A 224 -8.68 -33.30 0.29
CA ARG A 224 -9.40 -34.36 1.01
C ARG A 224 -10.74 -33.91 1.60
N PHE A 225 -10.90 -32.62 1.83
CA PHE A 225 -12.01 -32.03 2.56
C PHE A 225 -12.87 -31.11 1.68
N ASP A 226 -14.14 -30.99 2.02
CA ASP A 226 -14.98 -29.89 1.56
C ASP A 226 -14.59 -28.59 2.28
N ALA A 227 -14.93 -27.44 1.74
CA ALA A 227 -14.55 -26.16 2.33
C ALA A 227 -15.01 -26.01 3.79
N ASP A 228 -16.26 -26.38 4.10
CA ASP A 228 -16.82 -26.27 5.45
C ASP A 228 -16.02 -27.13 6.44
N LYS A 229 -15.68 -28.38 6.06
CA LYS A 229 -14.88 -29.26 6.92
C LYS A 229 -13.43 -28.80 7.06
N ALA A 230 -12.83 -28.27 6.00
CA ALA A 230 -11.49 -27.68 6.06
C ALA A 230 -11.47 -26.49 7.03
N ILE A 231 -12.45 -25.59 6.93
CA ILE A 231 -12.60 -24.41 7.80
C ILE A 231 -12.79 -24.84 9.27
N GLU A 232 -13.65 -25.84 9.52
CA GLU A 232 -13.87 -26.40 10.86
C GLU A 232 -12.55 -26.88 11.49
N LEU A 233 -11.83 -27.78 10.81
CA LEU A 233 -10.57 -28.35 11.28
C LEU A 233 -9.48 -27.30 11.51
N LEU A 234 -9.34 -26.33 10.58
CA LEU A 234 -8.38 -25.23 10.72
C LEU A 234 -8.73 -24.31 11.88
N THR A 235 -10.03 -24.07 12.12
CA THR A 235 -10.51 -23.26 13.25
C THR A 235 -10.22 -23.95 14.58
N GLU A 236 -10.48 -25.26 14.69
CA GLU A 236 -10.15 -26.07 15.86
C GLU A 236 -8.63 -26.08 16.14
N ALA A 237 -7.82 -26.18 15.07
CA ALA A 237 -6.37 -26.08 15.14
C ALA A 237 -5.88 -24.66 15.44
N LYS A 238 -6.77 -23.64 15.47
CA LYS A 238 -6.45 -22.21 15.66
C LYS A 238 -5.50 -21.68 14.59
N ILE A 239 -5.66 -22.09 13.36
CA ILE A 239 -4.93 -21.59 12.19
C ILE A 239 -5.70 -20.38 11.63
N ALA A 240 -4.97 -19.32 11.31
CA ALA A 240 -5.55 -18.13 10.67
C ALA A 240 -6.02 -18.46 9.24
N LEU A 241 -7.27 -18.11 8.94
CA LEU A 241 -7.91 -18.39 7.66
C LEU A 241 -8.88 -17.26 7.23
N ALA A 242 -9.17 -17.22 5.92
CA ALA A 242 -10.18 -16.35 5.32
C ALA A 242 -10.81 -17.02 4.08
#